data_7bb0f6dc471bfbe1dc9156dd16e11a68
#
_entry.id   7bb0f6dc471bfbe1dc9156dd16e11a68
#
_cell.length_a   1.000
_cell.length_b   1.000
_cell.length_c   1.000
_cell.angle_alpha   90.00
_cell.angle_beta   90.00
_cell.angle_gamma   90.00
#
_symmetry.space_group_name_H-M   'P 1'
#
loop_
_entity.id
_entity.type
_entity.pdbx_description
1 polymer ?
#
loop_
_entity_poly.entity_id
_entity_poly.type
_entity_poly.pdbx_seq_one_letter_code
_entity_poly.pdbx_strand_id
1 'polypeptide(L)'
;MTGVSDGSQHRSSLKDEGDILAKNETELLTRAMRLLSQRDHSEIELRRKLAVQPFSAKGNWGRGQKRSPLGICSNNDGNNDSCHDSNIHSGHNAHDAAEDIDLKAIDEIIAYCYQHNWLDDARFATSYINSRSRKGYGVQRIRSELSQKGIEKELAQSAFEISEIDWCKLAKDVAQRKFGETLPVEWKEKAKVQRYLLYRGFFQEEIHSIYNDFIE
;
A
#
# COMPACT_ATOMS: atom_id res chain seq x y z
N MET A 1 27.34 50.02 -40.48
CA MET A 1 26.56 48.83 -40.82
C MET A 1 26.84 47.79 -39.77
N THR A 2 26.03 47.72 -38.73
CA THR A 2 26.19 46.76 -37.63
C THR A 2 24.88 46.00 -37.56
N GLY A 3 24.97 44.72 -37.87
CA GLY A 3 23.82 43.79 -37.89
C GLY A 3 23.29 43.51 -36.50
N VAL A 4 22.02 43.71 -36.33
CA VAL A 4 21.20 43.24 -35.22
C VAL A 4 20.58 41.92 -35.68
N SER A 5 20.99 40.83 -35.08
CA SER A 5 20.28 39.56 -35.15
C SER A 5 20.73 38.71 -33.98
N ASP A 6 19.96 38.69 -32.93
CA ASP A 6 19.78 37.48 -32.09
C ASP A 6 18.75 37.72 -30.97
N GLY A 7 17.50 37.64 -31.29
CA GLY A 7 16.43 37.74 -30.32
C GLY A 7 15.31 36.71 -30.51
N SER A 8 15.38 35.88 -31.54
CA SER A 8 14.29 35.01 -31.95
C SER A 8 14.40 33.56 -31.45
N GLN A 9 15.56 33.09 -31.10
CA GLN A 9 15.76 31.67 -30.70
C GLN A 9 15.46 31.40 -29.23
N HIS A 10 15.52 32.41 -28.35
CA HIS A 10 15.27 32.22 -26.93
C HIS A 10 13.77 32.16 -26.54
N ARG A 11 12.87 32.67 -27.40
CA ARG A 11 11.43 32.68 -27.17
C ARG A 11 10.72 31.38 -27.53
N SER A 12 11.25 30.58 -28.43
CA SER A 12 10.67 29.29 -28.81
C SER A 12 10.97 28.22 -27.75
N SER A 13 12.14 28.22 -27.14
CA SER A 13 12.53 27.26 -26.11
C SER A 13 11.68 27.32 -24.85
N LEU A 14 11.31 28.54 -24.37
CA LEU A 14 10.48 28.73 -23.17
C LEU A 14 9.03 28.33 -23.37
N LYS A 15 8.50 28.37 -24.59
CA LYS A 15 7.14 27.90 -24.91
C LYS A 15 7.09 26.40 -24.97
N ASP A 16 8.08 25.75 -25.54
CA ASP A 16 8.16 24.29 -25.63
C ASP A 16 8.33 23.65 -24.24
N GLU A 17 9.11 24.26 -23.34
CA GLU A 17 9.26 23.78 -21.95
C GLU A 17 7.96 23.92 -21.16
N GLY A 18 7.22 25.03 -21.29
CA GLY A 18 5.92 25.24 -20.66
C GLY A 18 4.84 24.26 -21.14
N ASP A 19 4.81 23.96 -22.42
CA ASP A 19 3.87 23.00 -23.01
C ASP A 19 4.19 21.55 -22.59
N ILE A 20 5.46 21.22 -22.43
CA ILE A 20 5.89 19.89 -21.94
C ILE A 20 5.55 19.71 -20.47
N LEU A 21 5.77 20.71 -19.62
CA LEU A 21 5.39 20.67 -18.20
C LEU A 21 3.88 20.49 -18.03
N ALA A 22 3.07 21.29 -18.71
CA ALA A 22 1.62 21.18 -18.65
C ALA A 22 1.09 19.83 -19.14
N LYS A 23 1.77 19.22 -20.12
CA LYS A 23 1.45 17.88 -20.62
C LYS A 23 1.79 16.80 -19.60
N ASN A 24 2.94 16.88 -18.94
CA ASN A 24 3.36 15.95 -17.90
C ASN A 24 2.43 16.01 -16.70
N GLU A 25 2.02 17.19 -16.24
CA GLU A 25 1.05 17.37 -15.15
C GLU A 25 -0.30 16.74 -15.50
N THR A 26 -0.79 16.94 -16.72
CA THR A 26 -2.05 16.36 -17.20
C THR A 26 -1.98 14.83 -17.23
N GLU A 27 -0.87 14.26 -17.64
CA GLU A 27 -0.64 12.80 -17.65
C GLU A 27 -0.57 12.23 -16.23
N LEU A 28 0.15 12.90 -15.32
CA LEU A 28 0.23 12.51 -13.91
C LEU A 28 -1.13 12.58 -13.23
N LEU A 29 -1.92 13.64 -13.47
CA LEU A 29 -3.27 13.77 -12.95
C LEU A 29 -4.19 12.65 -13.46
N THR A 30 -4.17 12.39 -14.76
CA THR A 30 -4.94 11.29 -15.37
C THR A 30 -4.58 9.94 -14.73
N ARG A 31 -3.30 9.72 -14.44
CA ARG A 31 -2.80 8.52 -13.79
C ARG A 31 -3.25 8.43 -12.34
N ALA A 32 -3.20 9.54 -11.59
CA ALA A 32 -3.71 9.60 -10.23
C ALA A 32 -5.20 9.25 -10.16
N MET A 33 -6.01 9.86 -11.02
CA MET A 33 -7.45 9.58 -11.12
C MET A 33 -7.74 8.10 -11.43
N ARG A 34 -7.00 7.51 -12.36
CA ARG A 34 -7.12 6.08 -12.70
C ARG A 34 -6.81 5.18 -11.50
N LEU A 35 -5.77 5.50 -10.72
CA LEU A 35 -5.42 4.74 -9.52
C LEU A 35 -6.49 4.87 -8.44
N LEU A 36 -6.93 6.08 -8.16
CA LEU A 36 -7.93 6.38 -7.13
C LEU A 36 -9.34 5.84 -7.49
N SER A 37 -9.67 5.73 -8.77
CA SER A 37 -10.93 5.12 -9.21
C SER A 37 -11.02 3.62 -9.01
N GLN A 38 -9.87 2.92 -8.87
CA GLN A 38 -9.85 1.48 -8.64
C GLN A 38 -10.06 1.10 -7.17
N ARG A 39 -9.45 1.86 -6.26
CA ARG A 39 -9.55 1.70 -4.81
C ARG A 39 -8.96 2.91 -4.09
N ASP A 40 -9.26 3.02 -2.81
CA ASP A 40 -8.56 3.99 -1.96
C ASP A 40 -7.05 3.67 -1.90
N HIS A 41 -6.24 4.71 -1.88
CA HIS A 41 -4.79 4.66 -1.71
C HIS A 41 -4.39 5.60 -0.59
N SER A 42 -3.32 5.28 0.13
CA SER A 42 -2.68 6.26 1.01
C SER A 42 -1.85 7.25 0.19
N GLU A 43 -1.56 8.43 0.77
CA GLU A 43 -0.72 9.43 0.13
C GLU A 43 0.63 8.86 -0.32
N ILE A 44 1.34 8.18 0.59
CA ILE A 44 2.65 7.58 0.28
C ILE A 44 2.54 6.52 -0.82
N GLU A 45 1.47 5.71 -0.81
CA GLU A 45 1.26 4.72 -1.88
C GLU A 45 1.02 5.39 -3.23
N LEU A 46 0.23 6.46 -3.26
CA LEU A 46 -0.04 7.22 -4.48
C LEU A 46 1.22 7.91 -5.00
N ARG A 47 1.97 8.61 -4.12
CA ARG A 47 3.26 9.23 -4.45
C ARG A 47 4.23 8.25 -5.09
N ARG A 48 4.42 7.09 -4.44
CA ARG A 48 5.31 6.05 -4.95
C ARG A 48 4.89 5.55 -6.33
N LYS A 49 3.59 5.42 -6.57
CA LYS A 49 3.07 4.97 -7.87
C LYS A 49 3.19 6.03 -8.94
N LEU A 50 3.05 7.31 -8.62
CA LEU A 50 3.25 8.41 -9.55
C LEU A 50 4.72 8.60 -9.90
N ALA A 51 5.62 8.42 -8.92
CA ALA A 51 7.07 8.51 -9.12
C ALA A 51 7.65 7.38 -10.01
N VAL A 52 6.98 6.26 -10.15
CA VAL A 52 7.41 5.20 -11.08
C VAL A 52 6.96 5.58 -12.49
N GLN A 53 7.88 5.78 -13.42
CA GLN A 53 7.58 6.00 -14.82
C GLN A 53 6.70 4.88 -15.39
N PRO A 54 5.65 5.18 -16.18
CA PRO A 54 4.95 4.15 -16.91
C PRO A 54 5.94 3.46 -17.83
N PHE A 55 6.09 2.17 -17.66
CA PHE A 55 6.93 1.35 -18.55
C PHE A 55 6.51 1.64 -19.99
N SER A 56 7.34 2.40 -20.71
CA SER A 56 7.06 2.71 -22.12
C SER A 56 7.02 1.41 -22.90
N ALA A 57 5.86 1.07 -23.42
CA ALA A 57 5.61 -0.17 -24.15
C ALA A 57 6.34 -0.23 -25.53
N LYS A 58 7.52 0.38 -25.64
CA LYS A 58 8.43 0.28 -26.79
C LYS A 58 9.60 -0.66 -26.53
N GLY A 59 9.36 -1.77 -25.87
CA GLY A 59 10.33 -2.86 -25.68
C GLY A 59 9.74 -4.14 -26.23
N ASN A 60 10.24 -4.56 -27.38
CA ASN A 60 10.11 -5.84 -28.07
C ASN A 60 9.68 -6.99 -27.14
N TRP A 61 8.44 -7.45 -27.25
CA TRP A 61 7.94 -8.68 -26.61
C TRP A 61 8.61 -9.90 -27.22
N GLY A 62 9.89 -10.14 -26.81
CA GLY A 62 10.55 -11.42 -26.99
C GLY A 62 9.83 -12.46 -26.15
N ARG A 63 9.27 -13.44 -26.81
CA ARG A 63 8.60 -14.64 -26.28
C ARG A 63 9.42 -15.27 -25.16
N GLY A 64 8.87 -15.37 -23.94
CA GLY A 64 9.29 -16.34 -22.94
C GLY A 64 10.08 -15.77 -21.76
N GLN A 65 9.36 -15.25 -20.77
CA GLN A 65 9.56 -15.63 -19.36
C GLN A 65 8.57 -14.86 -18.48
N LYS A 66 7.68 -15.60 -17.83
CA LYS A 66 6.79 -15.07 -16.78
C LYS A 66 7.65 -14.74 -15.55
N ARG A 67 8.16 -13.52 -15.48
CA ARG A 67 8.69 -12.93 -14.24
C ARG A 67 7.96 -11.62 -14.02
N SER A 68 7.05 -11.63 -13.05
CA SER A 68 6.42 -10.42 -12.54
C SER A 68 7.50 -9.56 -11.88
N PRO A 69 7.75 -8.30 -12.32
CA PRO A 69 8.78 -7.46 -11.74
C PRO A 69 8.42 -6.85 -10.37
N LEU A 70 7.26 -7.13 -9.86
CA LEU A 70 6.82 -6.68 -8.55
C LEU A 70 6.19 -7.89 -7.87
N GLY A 71 6.79 -8.31 -6.76
CA GLY A 71 6.24 -9.29 -5.84
C GLY A 71 4.94 -8.80 -5.19
N ILE A 72 3.92 -8.60 -6.01
CA ILE A 72 2.55 -8.50 -5.53
C ILE A 72 2.10 -9.94 -5.40
N CYS A 73 2.09 -10.45 -4.17
CA CYS A 73 1.40 -11.68 -3.84
C CYS A 73 -0.06 -11.50 -4.26
N SER A 74 -0.39 -11.98 -5.45
CA SER A 74 -1.76 -12.24 -5.84
C SER A 74 -2.24 -13.34 -4.90
N ASN A 75 -3.09 -12.97 -3.94
CA ASN A 75 -3.72 -13.92 -3.05
C ASN A 75 -4.65 -14.80 -3.88
N ASN A 76 -4.12 -15.94 -4.31
CA ASN A 76 -4.96 -17.07 -4.66
C ASN A 76 -5.01 -17.95 -3.41
N ASP A 77 -6.22 -18.21 -2.94
CA ASP A 77 -6.51 -18.96 -1.74
C ASP A 77 -5.91 -20.37 -1.84
N GLY A 78 -4.85 -20.59 -1.11
CA GLY A 78 -4.18 -21.88 -1.03
C GLY A 78 -2.94 -21.80 -0.16
N ASN A 79 -3.08 -22.16 1.12
CA ASN A 79 -2.05 -22.54 2.08
C ASN A 79 -0.61 -22.54 1.51
N ASN A 80 0.11 -21.41 1.65
CA ASN A 80 1.55 -21.46 1.73
C ASN A 80 2.08 -20.24 2.52
N ASP A 81 2.22 -20.41 3.83
CA ASP A 81 2.89 -19.49 4.74
C ASP A 81 4.41 -19.61 4.55
N SER A 82 4.97 -18.93 3.55
CA SER A 82 6.42 -18.75 3.48
C SER A 82 6.75 -17.51 2.65
N CYS A 83 6.58 -16.34 3.25
CA CYS A 83 7.27 -15.15 2.79
C CYS A 83 8.44 -14.88 3.73
N HIS A 84 9.55 -15.55 3.49
CA HIS A 84 10.83 -15.24 4.09
C HIS A 84 11.36 -13.99 3.41
N ASP A 85 11.34 -12.89 4.15
CA ASP A 85 11.96 -11.62 3.78
C ASP A 85 13.48 -11.75 3.95
N SER A 86 14.16 -11.96 2.85
CA SER A 86 15.60 -11.80 2.78
C SER A 86 16.03 -11.60 1.34
N ASN A 87 16.14 -10.34 0.92
CA ASN A 87 17.23 -9.93 0.04
C ASN A 87 17.37 -8.42 -0.04
N ILE A 88 18.17 -7.86 0.87
CA ILE A 88 18.93 -6.64 0.64
C ILE A 88 20.29 -7.14 0.16
N HIS A 89 20.62 -6.96 -1.07
CA HIS A 89 21.93 -6.72 -1.72
C HIS A 89 21.88 -7.13 -3.18
N SER A 90 21.90 -6.15 -4.05
CA SER A 90 22.86 -6.11 -5.16
C SER A 90 22.65 -4.83 -5.95
N GLY A 91 23.59 -3.94 -5.80
CA GLY A 91 23.75 -2.79 -6.68
C GLY A 91 23.99 -3.28 -8.12
N HIS A 92 23.20 -2.76 -9.03
CA HIS A 92 23.59 -2.64 -10.44
C HIS A 92 23.26 -1.22 -10.85
N ASN A 93 24.31 -0.51 -11.17
CA ASN A 93 24.33 0.78 -11.81
C ASN A 93 23.50 0.72 -13.10
N ALA A 94 22.29 1.26 -13.04
CA ALA A 94 21.54 1.68 -14.20
C ALA A 94 21.43 3.20 -14.12
N HIS A 95 22.57 3.87 -14.31
CA HIS A 95 22.66 5.28 -14.60
C HIS A 95 22.49 5.41 -16.11
N ASP A 96 21.24 5.39 -16.60
CA ASP A 96 20.91 5.86 -17.93
C ASP A 96 19.47 6.36 -17.94
N ALA A 97 19.36 7.69 -18.15
CA ALA A 97 18.13 8.43 -18.47
C ALA A 97 16.93 8.21 -17.52
N ALA A 98 17.13 8.47 -16.24
CA ALA A 98 16.05 8.94 -15.40
C ALA A 98 15.74 10.37 -15.88
N GLU A 99 14.75 10.53 -16.76
CA GLU A 99 14.07 11.81 -16.90
C GLU A 99 13.70 12.23 -15.48
N ASP A 100 14.17 13.41 -15.08
CA ASP A 100 14.04 13.94 -13.72
C ASP A 100 12.53 13.96 -13.38
N ILE A 101 12.11 13.03 -12.52
CA ILE A 101 10.70 12.97 -12.10
C ILE A 101 10.48 14.23 -11.30
N ASP A 102 9.67 15.13 -11.82
CA ASP A 102 9.35 16.36 -11.15
C ASP A 102 8.55 16.07 -9.88
N LEU A 103 9.26 15.93 -8.76
CA LEU A 103 8.67 15.70 -7.44
C LEU A 103 7.69 16.81 -7.06
N LYS A 104 7.93 18.04 -7.56
CA LYS A 104 7.08 19.20 -7.34
C LYS A 104 5.73 19.03 -8.05
N ALA A 105 5.72 18.56 -9.28
CA ALA A 105 4.48 18.25 -9.99
C ALA A 105 3.67 17.15 -9.27
N ILE A 106 4.35 16.15 -8.68
CA ILE A 106 3.66 15.14 -7.88
C ILE A 106 3.04 15.76 -6.63
N ASP A 107 3.74 16.68 -5.93
CA ASP A 107 3.21 17.38 -4.75
C ASP A 107 1.96 18.19 -5.08
N GLU A 108 1.97 18.91 -6.20
CA GLU A 108 0.84 19.68 -6.67
C GLU A 108 -0.38 18.79 -6.99
N ILE A 109 -0.17 17.66 -7.62
CA ILE A 109 -1.23 16.68 -7.91
C ILE A 109 -1.79 16.05 -6.63
N ILE A 110 -0.95 15.72 -5.66
CA ILE A 110 -1.40 15.21 -4.37
C ILE A 110 -2.27 16.25 -3.66
N ALA A 111 -1.82 17.51 -3.60
CA ALA A 111 -2.59 18.62 -3.03
C ALA A 111 -3.94 18.78 -3.73
N TYR A 112 -3.96 18.71 -5.05
CA TYR A 112 -5.20 18.75 -5.85
C TYR A 112 -6.14 17.59 -5.51
N CYS A 113 -5.62 16.36 -5.35
CA CYS A 113 -6.43 15.21 -4.98
C CYS A 113 -7.06 15.37 -3.58
N TYR A 114 -6.33 15.96 -2.62
CA TYR A 114 -6.88 16.27 -1.29
C TYR A 114 -7.99 17.32 -1.36
N GLN A 115 -7.79 18.42 -2.11
CA GLN A 115 -8.79 19.48 -2.27
C GLN A 115 -10.13 18.97 -2.84
N HIS A 116 -10.06 17.94 -3.70
CA HIS A 116 -11.25 17.36 -4.33
C HIS A 116 -11.77 16.12 -3.55
N ASN A 117 -11.25 15.83 -2.36
CA ASN A 117 -11.60 14.65 -1.55
C ASN A 117 -11.44 13.30 -2.29
N TRP A 118 -10.58 13.26 -3.31
CA TRP A 118 -10.26 12.02 -4.01
C TRP A 118 -9.24 11.18 -3.21
N LEU A 119 -8.34 11.87 -2.51
CA LEU A 119 -7.39 11.27 -1.58
C LEU A 119 -7.79 11.60 -0.15
N ASP A 120 -7.88 10.58 0.70
CA ASP A 120 -8.27 10.70 2.10
C ASP A 120 -7.67 9.53 2.89
N ASP A 121 -6.65 9.82 3.67
CA ASP A 121 -5.93 8.81 4.46
C ASP A 121 -6.77 8.26 5.62
N ALA A 122 -7.73 9.02 6.15
CA ALA A 122 -8.64 8.52 7.19
C ALA A 122 -9.63 7.49 6.62
N ARG A 123 -10.22 7.80 5.46
CA ARG A 123 -11.09 6.86 4.73
C ARG A 123 -10.31 5.61 4.32
N PHE A 124 -9.08 5.79 3.81
CA PHE A 124 -8.21 4.68 3.48
C PHE A 124 -7.92 3.79 4.68
N ALA A 125 -7.54 4.38 5.85
CA ALA A 125 -7.23 3.62 7.06
C ALA A 125 -8.43 2.80 7.54
N THR A 126 -9.62 3.38 7.62
CA THR A 126 -10.86 2.71 8.03
C THR A 126 -11.21 1.56 7.08
N SER A 127 -11.15 1.81 5.77
CA SER A 127 -11.40 0.80 4.73
C SER A 127 -10.39 -0.36 4.82
N TYR A 128 -9.12 -0.03 5.07
CA TYR A 128 -8.04 -1.01 5.22
C TYR A 128 -8.23 -1.90 6.45
N ILE A 129 -8.55 -1.31 7.62
CA ILE A 129 -8.83 -2.03 8.86
C ILE A 129 -9.97 -3.02 8.64
N ASN A 130 -11.08 -2.58 8.08
CA ASN A 130 -12.24 -3.43 7.78
C ASN A 130 -11.92 -4.57 6.80
N SER A 131 -11.10 -4.30 5.79
CA SER A 131 -10.69 -5.32 4.84
C SER A 131 -9.77 -6.38 5.47
N ARG A 132 -8.84 -5.95 6.33
CA ARG A 132 -7.89 -6.86 6.99
C ARG A 132 -8.51 -7.66 8.11
N SER A 133 -9.43 -7.08 8.90
CA SER A 133 -10.17 -7.79 9.93
C SER A 133 -11.01 -8.93 9.34
N ARG A 134 -11.69 -8.70 8.22
CA ARG A 134 -12.44 -9.76 7.50
C ARG A 134 -11.53 -10.92 7.04
N LYS A 135 -10.25 -10.64 6.77
CA LYS A 135 -9.22 -11.66 6.45
C LYS A 135 -8.65 -12.35 7.70
N GLY A 136 -9.09 -11.95 8.89
CA GLY A 136 -8.68 -12.54 10.16
C GLY A 136 -7.30 -12.08 10.63
N TYR A 137 -6.92 -10.83 10.35
CA TYR A 137 -5.72 -10.21 10.92
C TYR A 137 -6.08 -9.40 12.17
N GLY A 138 -5.21 -9.44 13.18
CA GLY A 138 -5.36 -8.70 14.43
C GLY A 138 -4.76 -7.28 14.37
N VAL A 139 -5.04 -6.50 15.40
CA VAL A 139 -4.71 -5.07 15.52
C VAL A 139 -3.23 -4.78 15.30
N GLN A 140 -2.32 -5.56 15.91
CA GLN A 140 -0.88 -5.32 15.84
C GLN A 140 -0.36 -5.37 14.41
N ARG A 141 -0.78 -6.39 13.65
CA ARG A 141 -0.39 -6.55 12.26
C ARG A 141 -0.97 -5.46 11.37
N ILE A 142 -2.26 -5.14 11.53
CA ILE A 142 -2.90 -4.08 10.76
C ILE A 142 -2.24 -2.73 11.04
N ARG A 143 -1.93 -2.43 12.30
CA ARG A 143 -1.22 -1.20 12.68
C ARG A 143 0.17 -1.09 12.04
N SER A 144 0.92 -2.19 12.03
CA SER A 144 2.22 -2.25 11.35
C SER A 144 2.10 -2.03 9.84
N GLU A 145 1.10 -2.65 9.20
CA GLU A 145 0.85 -2.48 7.76
C GLU A 145 0.40 -1.04 7.41
N LEU A 146 -0.41 -0.40 8.25
CA LEU A 146 -0.81 1.01 8.09
C LEU A 146 0.39 1.95 8.21
N SER A 147 1.28 1.72 9.19
CA SER A 147 2.52 2.48 9.34
C SER A 147 3.42 2.35 8.12
N GLN A 148 3.58 1.15 7.54
CA GLN A 148 4.33 0.93 6.29
C GLN A 148 3.71 1.66 5.09
N LYS A 149 2.42 1.95 5.14
CA LYS A 149 1.69 2.72 4.13
C LYS A 149 1.69 4.23 4.41
N GLY A 150 2.41 4.66 5.45
CA GLY A 150 2.59 6.05 5.81
C GLY A 150 1.43 6.68 6.57
N ILE A 151 0.52 5.87 7.10
CA ILE A 151 -0.56 6.38 7.95
C ILE A 151 0.00 6.70 9.33
N GLU A 152 -0.24 7.93 9.77
CA GLU A 152 0.18 8.42 11.09
C GLU A 152 -0.50 7.61 12.21
N LYS A 153 0.20 7.49 13.34
CA LYS A 153 -0.25 6.68 14.47
C LYS A 153 -1.59 7.17 15.03
N GLU A 154 -1.76 8.46 15.15
CA GLU A 154 -2.96 9.14 15.66
C GLU A 154 -4.14 8.88 14.73
N LEU A 155 -3.92 9.00 13.42
CA LEU A 155 -4.93 8.73 12.41
C LEU A 155 -5.34 7.26 12.40
N ALA A 156 -4.36 6.35 12.49
CA ALA A 156 -4.63 4.93 12.60
C ALA A 156 -5.44 4.60 13.87
N GLN A 157 -5.10 5.22 15.02
CA GLN A 157 -5.83 5.01 16.27
C GLN A 157 -7.29 5.43 16.15
N SER A 158 -7.56 6.62 15.62
CA SER A 158 -8.93 7.11 15.38
C SER A 158 -9.71 6.20 14.44
N ALA A 159 -9.05 5.67 13.39
CA ALA A 159 -9.67 4.74 12.46
C ALA A 159 -10.03 3.39 13.12
N PHE A 160 -9.23 2.89 14.07
CA PHE A 160 -9.55 1.70 14.86
C PHE A 160 -10.76 1.93 15.76
N GLU A 161 -10.88 3.09 16.39
CA GLU A 161 -12.02 3.46 17.24
C GLU A 161 -13.33 3.53 16.42
N ILE A 162 -13.27 4.14 15.24
CA ILE A 162 -14.42 4.25 14.32
C ILE A 162 -14.86 2.88 13.78
N SER A 163 -13.95 1.92 13.65
CA SER A 163 -14.26 0.62 13.04
C SER A 163 -15.12 -0.29 13.92
N GLU A 164 -15.23 -0.02 15.23
CA GLU A 164 -16.07 -0.73 16.22
C GLU A 164 -15.96 -2.26 16.14
N ILE A 165 -14.77 -2.79 15.82
CA ILE A 165 -14.56 -4.24 15.67
C ILE A 165 -14.34 -4.89 17.03
N ASP A 166 -15.12 -5.94 17.31
CA ASP A 166 -14.88 -6.82 18.46
C ASP A 166 -13.71 -7.78 18.14
N TRP A 167 -12.53 -7.41 18.62
CA TRP A 167 -11.29 -8.16 18.38
C TRP A 167 -11.24 -9.49 19.11
N CYS A 168 -11.87 -9.60 20.28
CA CYS A 168 -11.96 -10.86 21.02
C CYS A 168 -12.80 -11.87 20.26
N LYS A 169 -13.97 -11.47 19.79
CA LYS A 169 -14.84 -12.29 18.96
C LYS A 169 -14.15 -12.69 17.65
N LEU A 170 -13.50 -11.74 16.99
CA LEU A 170 -12.77 -12.02 15.76
C LEU A 170 -11.64 -13.03 15.98
N ALA A 171 -10.88 -12.93 17.08
CA ALA A 171 -9.83 -13.88 17.42
C ALA A 171 -10.40 -15.28 17.63
N LYS A 172 -11.54 -15.42 18.32
CA LYS A 172 -12.26 -16.68 18.51
C LYS A 172 -12.70 -17.29 17.19
N ASP A 173 -13.34 -16.50 16.32
CA ASP A 173 -13.79 -16.94 14.98
C ASP A 173 -12.63 -17.42 14.10
N VAL A 174 -11.49 -16.71 14.16
CA VAL A 174 -10.28 -17.07 13.42
C VAL A 174 -9.67 -18.37 13.95
N ALA A 175 -9.65 -18.56 15.27
CA ALA A 175 -9.15 -19.79 15.89
C ALA A 175 -10.06 -20.98 15.52
N GLN A 176 -11.38 -20.83 15.63
CA GLN A 176 -12.36 -21.87 15.33
C GLN A 176 -12.29 -22.29 13.85
N ARG A 177 -12.15 -21.34 12.93
CA ARG A 177 -11.98 -21.65 11.49
C ARG A 177 -10.74 -22.50 11.19
N LYS A 178 -9.68 -22.36 12.00
CA LYS A 178 -8.41 -23.07 11.76
C LYS A 178 -8.29 -24.38 12.51
N PHE A 179 -8.78 -24.42 13.75
CA PHE A 179 -8.56 -25.54 14.68
C PHE A 179 -9.85 -26.34 15.01
N GLY A 180 -10.99 -25.91 14.50
CA GLY A 180 -12.29 -26.52 14.75
C GLY A 180 -13.11 -25.75 15.77
N GLU A 181 -14.42 -26.03 15.79
CA GLU A 181 -15.39 -25.32 16.63
C GLU A 181 -15.08 -25.45 18.11
N THR A 182 -14.63 -26.64 18.53
CA THR A 182 -14.16 -26.90 19.90
C THR A 182 -12.66 -26.67 19.96
N LEU A 183 -12.23 -25.59 20.62
CA LEU A 183 -10.82 -25.27 20.74
C LEU A 183 -10.11 -26.24 21.71
N PRO A 184 -8.90 -26.67 21.40
CA PRO A 184 -8.16 -27.62 22.22
C PRO A 184 -7.78 -27.02 23.58
N VAL A 185 -7.98 -27.79 24.63
CA VAL A 185 -7.65 -27.42 26.02
C VAL A 185 -6.26 -27.92 26.43
N GLU A 186 -5.75 -28.96 25.75
CA GLU A 186 -4.45 -29.54 26.04
C GLU A 186 -3.34 -28.51 25.82
N TRP A 187 -2.38 -28.42 26.74
CA TRP A 187 -1.29 -27.43 26.74
C TRP A 187 -0.55 -27.30 25.40
N LYS A 188 -0.16 -28.43 24.80
CA LYS A 188 0.60 -28.42 23.53
C LYS A 188 -0.22 -27.84 22.36
N GLU A 189 -1.47 -28.22 22.29
CA GLU A 189 -2.38 -27.75 21.24
C GLU A 189 -2.83 -26.29 21.47
N LYS A 190 -3.07 -25.91 22.73
CA LYS A 190 -3.34 -24.52 23.13
C LYS A 190 -2.18 -23.59 22.72
N ALA A 191 -0.95 -24.03 22.92
CA ALA A 191 0.24 -23.28 22.50
C ALA A 191 0.30 -23.08 20.97
N LYS A 192 -0.20 -24.01 20.16
CA LYS A 192 -0.29 -23.85 18.70
C LYS A 192 -1.32 -22.77 18.32
N VAL A 193 -2.48 -22.78 18.96
CA VAL A 193 -3.51 -21.76 18.76
C VAL A 193 -2.98 -20.38 19.12
N GLN A 194 -2.35 -20.24 20.28
CA GLN A 194 -1.77 -18.97 20.73
C GLN A 194 -0.73 -18.44 19.74
N ARG A 195 0.21 -19.30 19.31
CA ARG A 195 1.24 -18.92 18.33
C ARG A 195 0.65 -18.47 17.00
N TYR A 196 -0.37 -19.17 16.54
CA TYR A 196 -1.08 -18.81 15.30
C TYR A 196 -1.74 -17.44 15.38
N LEU A 197 -2.45 -17.14 16.48
CA LEU A 197 -3.12 -15.86 16.68
C LEU A 197 -2.13 -14.72 16.88
N LEU A 198 -1.03 -14.95 17.61
CA LEU A 198 0.07 -13.99 17.72
C LEU A 198 0.68 -13.66 16.35
N TYR A 199 0.92 -14.67 15.52
CA TYR A 199 1.41 -14.47 14.15
C TYR A 199 0.41 -13.65 13.29
N ARG A 200 -0.89 -13.83 13.52
CA ARG A 200 -1.95 -13.03 12.89
C ARG A 200 -2.02 -11.60 13.42
N GLY A 201 -1.35 -11.29 14.52
CA GLY A 201 -1.26 -9.96 15.11
C GLY A 201 -2.33 -9.63 16.13
N PHE A 202 -2.93 -10.64 16.76
CA PHE A 202 -3.82 -10.45 17.91
C PHE A 202 -3.01 -10.17 19.16
N PHE A 203 -3.58 -9.39 20.09
CA PHE A 203 -2.97 -9.16 21.40
C PHE A 203 -3.16 -10.38 22.31
N GLN A 204 -2.27 -10.50 23.29
CA GLN A 204 -2.31 -11.63 24.22
C GLN A 204 -3.59 -11.64 25.08
N GLU A 205 -4.12 -10.46 25.38
CA GLU A 205 -5.39 -10.28 26.10
C GLU A 205 -6.58 -10.84 25.30
N GLU A 206 -6.64 -10.54 24.01
CA GLU A 206 -7.65 -11.07 23.07
C GLU A 206 -7.56 -12.61 22.95
N ILE A 207 -6.34 -13.13 22.97
CA ILE A 207 -6.07 -14.58 22.89
C ILE A 207 -6.45 -15.27 24.22
N HIS A 208 -6.21 -14.62 25.34
CA HIS A 208 -6.60 -15.17 26.63
C HIS A 208 -8.12 -15.19 26.83
N SER A 209 -8.83 -14.16 26.37
CA SER A 209 -10.29 -14.08 26.47
C SER A 209 -10.98 -15.28 25.81
N ILE A 210 -10.42 -15.83 24.73
CA ILE A 210 -10.98 -16.99 24.04
C ILE A 210 -11.12 -18.22 24.94
N TYR A 211 -10.27 -18.35 25.95
CA TYR A 211 -10.25 -19.49 26.86
C TYR A 211 -10.92 -19.19 28.21
N ASN A 212 -11.20 -17.93 28.51
CA ASN A 212 -11.85 -17.52 29.77
C ASN A 212 -13.38 -17.60 29.69
N ASP A 213 -13.97 -17.57 28.48
CA ASP A 213 -15.43 -17.73 28.26
C ASP A 213 -15.97 -19.12 28.66
N PHE A 214 -15.12 -20.03 29.14
CA PHE A 214 -15.52 -21.38 29.59
C PHE A 214 -15.54 -21.55 31.11
N ILE A 215 -15.52 -20.45 31.88
CA ILE A 215 -15.59 -20.47 33.35
C ILE A 215 -16.91 -19.81 33.82
N GLU A 216 -18.03 -20.16 33.19
CA GLU A 216 -19.38 -19.99 33.74
C GLU A 216 -20.10 -21.34 33.84
#